data_d3947937740458c0bb944dd70b4d3365
#
_entry.id   d3947937740458c0bb944dd70b4d3365
#
_cell.length_a   1.000
_cell.length_b   1.000
_cell.length_c   1.000
_cell.angle_alpha   90.00
_cell.angle_beta   90.00
_cell.angle_gamma   90.00
#
_symmetry.space_group_name_H-M   'P 1'
#
loop_
_entity.id
_entity.type
_entity.pdbx_description
1 polymer ?
#
loop_
_entity_poly.entity_id
_entity_poly.type
_entity_poly.pdbx_seq_one_letter_code
_entity_poly.pdbx_strand_id
1 'polypeptide(L)'
;MKVIAKVNYPGVFEENQEYEVAGLIFEGIQGEYSPENFEVVQNSYEACGNYLPIIGEKYQCRRRKTGTDIFESHTTSAIKTIQMLGPGYFYIESQNNRYWLRVN
;
A
#
# COMPACT_ATOMS: atom_id res chain seq x y z
N MET A 1 1.19 0.44 -10.26
CA MET A 1 0.44 1.02 -9.11
C MET A 1 -1.00 1.18 -9.50
N LYS A 2 -1.91 0.75 -8.66
CA LYS A 2 -3.35 0.95 -8.89
C LYS A 2 -3.85 2.20 -8.20
N VAL A 3 -4.66 2.96 -8.90
CA VAL A 3 -5.30 4.16 -8.38
C VAL A 3 -6.78 4.19 -8.73
N ILE A 4 -7.57 4.87 -7.90
CA ILE A 4 -8.96 5.18 -8.18
C ILE A 4 -9.05 6.67 -8.46
N ALA A 5 -9.64 7.04 -9.59
CA ALA A 5 -9.89 8.43 -9.91
C ALA A 5 -11.00 8.99 -9.02
N LYS A 6 -10.74 10.12 -8.37
CA LYS A 6 -11.72 10.83 -7.52
C LYS A 6 -12.57 11.83 -8.29
N VAL A 7 -12.11 12.19 -9.48
CA VAL A 7 -12.78 13.13 -10.38
C VAL A 7 -12.83 12.56 -11.78
N ASN A 8 -13.74 13.10 -12.60
CA ASN A 8 -13.87 12.67 -13.97
C ASN A 8 -12.93 13.48 -14.88
N TYR A 9 -12.10 12.78 -15.65
CA TYR A 9 -11.29 13.36 -16.74
C TYR A 9 -11.85 12.83 -18.05
N PRO A 10 -12.67 13.61 -18.77
CA PRO A 10 -13.37 13.13 -19.97
C PRO A 10 -12.44 12.48 -20.99
N GLY A 11 -12.77 11.24 -21.38
CA GLY A 11 -12.00 10.49 -22.36
C GLY A 11 -10.70 9.86 -21.84
N VAL A 12 -10.35 10.06 -20.58
CA VAL A 12 -9.10 9.52 -19.97
C VAL A 12 -9.37 8.70 -18.73
N PHE A 13 -9.96 9.31 -17.70
CA PHE A 13 -10.30 8.65 -16.45
C PHE A 13 -11.76 8.92 -16.10
N GLU A 14 -12.44 7.87 -15.65
CA GLU A 14 -13.80 7.99 -15.11
C GLU A 14 -13.77 7.97 -13.59
N GLU A 15 -14.57 8.82 -12.97
CA GLU A 15 -14.69 8.89 -11.51
C GLU A 15 -15.06 7.52 -10.92
N ASN A 16 -14.42 7.17 -9.80
CA ASN A 16 -14.59 5.91 -9.08
C ASN A 16 -14.15 4.64 -9.84
N GLN A 17 -13.49 4.76 -10.96
CA GLN A 17 -12.90 3.62 -11.66
C GLN A 17 -11.44 3.43 -11.27
N GLU A 18 -10.99 2.18 -11.32
CA GLU A 18 -9.65 1.75 -10.97
C GLU A 18 -8.76 1.69 -12.23
N TYR A 19 -7.54 2.23 -12.13
CA TYR A 19 -6.59 2.26 -13.24
C TYR A 19 -5.20 1.82 -12.79
N GLU A 20 -4.48 1.13 -13.68
CA GLU A 20 -3.08 0.82 -13.50
C GLU A 20 -2.25 1.96 -14.07
N VAL A 21 -1.38 2.54 -13.25
CA VAL A 21 -0.52 3.67 -13.62
C VAL A 21 0.93 3.41 -13.20
N ALA A 22 1.89 4.04 -13.89
CA ALA A 22 3.30 3.89 -13.58
C ALA A 22 3.74 4.65 -12.32
N GLY A 23 3.01 5.68 -11.94
CA GLY A 23 3.30 6.52 -10.77
C GLY A 23 2.27 7.61 -10.62
N LEU A 24 2.42 8.45 -9.60
CA LEU A 24 1.52 9.57 -9.34
C LEU A 24 1.83 10.81 -10.18
N ILE A 25 2.87 10.77 -11.01
CA ILE A 25 3.20 11.79 -11.97
C ILE A 25 2.75 11.30 -13.34
N PHE A 26 1.73 11.92 -13.88
CA PHE A 26 1.14 11.56 -15.15
C PHE A 26 1.74 12.44 -16.26
N GLU A 27 2.99 12.16 -16.64
CA GLU A 27 3.63 12.87 -17.73
C GLU A 27 3.23 12.30 -19.09
N GLY A 28 3.08 13.17 -20.07
CA GLY A 28 2.88 12.79 -21.47
C GLY A 28 1.45 12.49 -21.89
N ILE A 29 0.48 12.58 -20.98
CA ILE A 29 -0.94 12.57 -21.32
C ILE A 29 -1.42 14.03 -21.31
N GLN A 30 -2.30 14.40 -22.22
CA GLN A 30 -2.75 15.79 -22.34
C GLN A 30 -3.23 16.39 -21.02
N GLY A 31 -2.51 17.40 -20.52
CA GLY A 31 -2.82 18.11 -19.30
C GLY A 31 -2.10 17.55 -18.07
N GLU A 32 -2.03 18.37 -17.04
CA GLU A 32 -1.53 17.96 -15.73
C GLU A 32 -2.65 17.33 -14.93
N TYR A 33 -2.39 16.13 -14.41
CA TYR A 33 -3.29 15.48 -13.47
C TYR A 33 -2.76 15.69 -12.07
N SER A 34 -3.59 16.24 -11.20
CA SER A 34 -3.22 16.44 -9.80
C SER A 34 -3.24 15.10 -9.06
N PRO A 35 -2.16 14.70 -8.38
CA PRO A 35 -2.13 13.46 -7.61
C PRO A 35 -3.21 13.37 -6.52
N GLU A 36 -3.66 14.51 -6.00
CA GLU A 36 -4.72 14.58 -4.99
C GLU A 36 -6.10 14.14 -5.52
N ASN A 37 -6.28 14.08 -6.84
CA ASN A 37 -7.49 13.59 -7.48
C ASN A 37 -7.50 12.08 -7.69
N PHE A 38 -6.50 11.38 -7.14
CA PHE A 38 -6.38 9.93 -7.21
C PHE A 38 -6.12 9.34 -5.82
N GLU A 39 -6.77 8.23 -5.55
CA GLU A 39 -6.52 7.44 -4.36
C GLU A 39 -5.69 6.22 -4.72
N VAL A 40 -4.57 6.01 -4.02
CA VAL A 40 -3.74 4.82 -4.23
C VAL A 40 -4.43 3.62 -3.59
N VAL A 41 -4.63 2.58 -4.38
CA VAL A 41 -5.18 1.31 -3.89
C VAL A 41 -4.05 0.53 -3.24
N GLN A 42 -4.10 0.40 -1.92
CA GLN A 42 -3.12 -0.34 -1.15
C GLN A 42 -3.44 -1.83 -1.14
N ASN A 43 -2.42 -2.67 -1.41
CA ASN A 43 -2.54 -4.09 -1.19
C ASN A 43 -2.51 -4.39 0.31
N SER A 44 -3.32 -5.37 0.71
CA SER A 44 -3.45 -5.82 2.10
C SER A 44 -2.79 -7.17 2.28
N TYR A 45 -1.97 -7.30 3.33
CA TYR A 45 -1.27 -8.54 3.66
C TYR A 45 -1.40 -8.88 5.13
N GLU A 46 -1.37 -10.17 5.43
CA GLU A 46 -1.09 -10.64 6.77
C GLU A 46 0.41 -10.96 6.85
N ALA A 47 1.04 -10.60 7.96
CA ALA A 47 2.48 -10.74 8.12
C ALA A 47 2.86 -11.25 9.50
N CYS A 48 4.01 -11.89 9.57
CA CYS A 48 4.65 -12.34 10.80
C CYS A 48 6.10 -11.86 10.84
N GLY A 49 6.55 -11.39 11.99
CA GLY A 49 7.91 -10.91 12.18
C GLY A 49 8.49 -11.28 13.53
N ASN A 50 9.77 -11.04 13.70
CA ASN A 50 10.53 -11.41 14.91
C ASN A 50 10.95 -10.21 15.75
N TYR A 51 10.72 -9.00 15.28
CA TYR A 51 11.12 -7.78 15.96
C TYR A 51 10.09 -6.68 15.70
N LEU A 52 10.15 -5.63 16.51
CA LEU A 52 9.20 -4.52 16.42
C LEU A 52 9.50 -3.66 15.18
N PRO A 53 8.47 -3.27 14.42
CA PRO A 53 8.64 -2.35 13.31
C PRO A 53 9.04 -0.96 13.82
N ILE A 54 9.77 -0.21 12.99
CA ILE A 54 10.25 1.14 13.29
C ILE A 54 9.87 2.08 12.15
N ILE A 55 9.27 3.22 12.48
CA ILE A 55 8.93 4.25 11.50
C ILE A 55 10.19 4.71 10.75
N GLY A 56 10.09 4.79 9.44
CA GLY A 56 11.17 5.21 8.56
C GLY A 56 12.12 4.10 8.13
N GLU A 57 12.00 2.91 8.69
CA GLU A 57 12.84 1.76 8.35
C GLU A 57 12.08 0.69 7.59
N LYS A 58 12.79 -0.04 6.75
CA LYS A 58 12.27 -1.24 6.11
C LYS A 58 12.07 -2.34 7.15
N TYR A 59 11.09 -3.20 6.92
CA TYR A 59 10.78 -4.32 7.80
C TYR A 59 10.89 -5.65 7.06
N GLN A 60 11.60 -6.60 7.66
CA GLN A 60 11.67 -7.97 7.15
C GLN A 60 10.63 -8.84 7.83
N CYS A 61 9.81 -9.49 7.04
CA CYS A 61 8.72 -10.33 7.52
C CYS A 61 8.46 -11.50 6.57
N ARG A 62 7.55 -12.35 6.99
CA ARG A 62 6.86 -13.28 6.10
C ARG A 62 5.45 -12.77 5.92
N ARG A 63 5.01 -12.67 4.69
CA ARG A 63 3.69 -12.15 4.37
C ARG A 63 2.88 -13.11 3.52
N ARG A 64 1.56 -13.01 3.64
CA ARG A 64 0.63 -13.59 2.69
C ARG A 64 -0.37 -12.55 2.26
N LYS A 65 -0.75 -12.58 0.99
CA LYS A 65 -1.86 -11.77 0.48
C LYS A 65 -3.15 -12.26 1.12
N THR A 66 -4.01 -11.34 1.56
CA THR A 66 -5.30 -11.67 2.15
C THR A 66 -6.09 -12.62 1.24
N GLY A 67 -6.53 -13.73 1.79
CA GLY A 67 -7.25 -14.78 1.06
C GLY A 67 -6.38 -15.88 0.46
N THR A 68 -5.06 -15.86 0.65
CA THR A 68 -4.15 -16.94 0.27
C THR A 68 -3.55 -17.61 1.51
N ASP A 69 -3.05 -18.84 1.35
CA ASP A 69 -2.45 -19.60 2.46
C ASP A 69 -0.92 -19.67 2.42
N ILE A 70 -0.31 -19.04 1.42
CA ILE A 70 1.13 -19.12 1.20
C ILE A 70 1.82 -17.88 1.77
N PHE A 71 2.72 -18.09 2.75
CA PHE A 71 3.59 -17.05 3.28
C PHE A 71 4.89 -17.00 2.50
N GLU A 72 5.34 -15.80 2.17
CA GLU A 72 6.58 -15.54 1.46
C GLU A 72 7.46 -14.58 2.25
N SER A 73 8.78 -14.78 2.18
CA SER A 73 9.73 -13.81 2.73
C SER A 73 9.63 -12.50 1.98
N HIS A 74 9.57 -11.38 2.72
CA HIS A 74 9.40 -10.07 2.14
C HIS A 74 10.10 -9.00 2.97
N THR A 75 10.67 -8.02 2.28
CA THR A 75 11.18 -6.79 2.89
C THR A 75 10.30 -5.64 2.41
N THR A 76 9.68 -4.93 3.34
CA THR A 76 8.82 -3.79 3.01
C THR A 76 9.64 -2.59 2.54
N SER A 77 9.01 -1.63 1.91
CA SER A 77 9.54 -0.26 1.87
C SER A 77 9.51 0.35 3.27
N ALA A 78 10.08 1.54 3.44
CA ALA A 78 10.11 2.21 4.74
C ALA A 78 8.71 2.34 5.35
N ILE A 79 8.58 1.98 6.62
CA ILE A 79 7.31 2.04 7.35
C ILE A 79 6.91 3.48 7.61
N LYS A 80 5.68 3.83 7.23
CA LYS A 80 5.11 5.18 7.43
C LYS A 80 4.23 5.28 8.67
N THR A 81 3.51 4.21 8.97
CA THR A 81 2.49 4.20 10.03
C THR A 81 2.59 2.91 10.83
N ILE A 82 2.52 3.03 12.14
CA ILE A 82 2.43 1.88 13.05
C ILE A 82 1.30 2.15 14.04
N GLN A 83 0.37 1.20 14.14
CA GLN A 83 -0.69 1.22 15.13
C GLN A 83 -0.71 -0.11 15.88
N MET A 84 -0.58 -0.07 17.20
CA MET A 84 -0.72 -1.28 18.02
C MET A 84 -2.20 -1.62 18.18
N LEU A 85 -2.57 -2.84 17.77
CA LEU A 85 -3.94 -3.35 17.88
C LEU A 85 -4.13 -4.22 19.12
N GLY A 86 -3.02 -4.73 19.66
CA GLY A 86 -2.99 -5.60 20.84
C GLY A 86 -1.56 -6.06 21.10
N PRO A 87 -1.30 -6.83 22.17
CA PRO A 87 0.03 -7.33 22.45
C PRO A 87 0.58 -8.15 21.27
N GLY A 88 1.71 -7.70 20.70
CA GLY A 88 2.34 -8.38 19.57
C GLY A 88 1.54 -8.30 18.27
N TYR A 89 0.53 -7.45 18.18
CA TYR A 89 -0.31 -7.33 16.99
C TYR A 89 -0.38 -5.88 16.55
N PHE A 90 0.02 -5.62 15.29
CA PHE A 90 0.18 -4.27 14.76
C PHE A 90 -0.46 -4.14 13.38
N TYR A 91 -0.98 -2.96 13.12
CA TYR A 91 -1.28 -2.50 11.77
C TYR A 91 -0.15 -1.59 11.34
N ILE A 92 0.50 -1.89 10.22
CA ILE A 92 1.57 -1.07 9.66
C ILE A 92 1.28 -0.74 8.19
N GLU A 93 1.75 0.43 7.77
CA GLU A 93 1.71 0.86 6.38
C GLU A 93 3.12 1.17 5.90
N SER A 94 3.46 0.66 4.74
CA SER A 94 4.60 1.07 3.94
C SER A 94 4.12 1.98 2.80
N GLN A 95 4.96 2.28 1.83
CA GLN A 95 4.63 3.24 0.77
C GLN A 95 3.35 2.88 0.00
N ASN A 96 3.16 1.61 -0.37
CA ASN A 96 2.04 1.18 -1.21
C ASN A 96 1.24 0.00 -0.63
N ASN A 97 1.63 -0.49 0.53
CA ASN A 97 1.05 -1.69 1.12
C ASN A 97 0.70 -1.47 2.58
N ARG A 98 -0.26 -2.23 3.04
CA ARG A 98 -0.65 -2.31 4.45
C ARG A 98 -0.57 -3.74 4.93
N TYR A 99 -0.18 -3.91 6.20
CA TYR A 99 0.07 -5.20 6.80
C TYR A 99 -0.58 -5.30 8.17
N TRP A 100 -1.22 -6.43 8.43
CA TRP A 100 -1.58 -6.83 9.77
C TRP A 100 -0.48 -7.76 10.27
N LEU A 101 0.35 -7.23 11.17
CA LEU A 101 1.61 -7.85 11.59
C LEU A 101 1.47 -8.49 12.97
N ARG A 102 1.87 -9.75 13.08
CA ARG A 102 2.10 -10.41 14.35
C ARG A 102 3.59 -10.50 14.60
N VAL A 103 4.00 -10.06 15.79
CA VAL A 103 5.40 -10.13 16.25
C VAL A 103 5.48 -11.19 17.34
N ASN A 104 6.34 -12.14 17.13
CA ASN A 104 6.58 -13.23 18.07
C ASN A 104 7.64 -12.87 19.10
#